data_bcf3d639ef27eb26357932b265ad73bc
#
_entry.id   bcf3d639ef27eb26357932b265ad73bc
#
_cell.length_a   1.000
_cell.length_b   1.000
_cell.length_c   1.000
_cell.angle_alpha   90.00
_cell.angle_beta   90.00
_cell.angle_gamma   90.00
#
_symmetry.space_group_name_H-M   'P 1'
#
loop_
_entity.id
_entity.type
_entity.pdbx_description
1 polymer ?
#
loop_
_entity_poly.entity_id
_entity_poly.type
_entity_poly.pdbx_seq_one_letter_code
_entity_poly.pdbx_strand_id
1 'polypeptide(L)'
;VGFDQRNPHHCYDVWEHTARAVGAAPPTRVLRWTMLLHDLGKPKCFTQDANGIGHFYGHTAASAEMAEEIMARLRFEHALAQGVRAQLACFDEMFPPERAAVHRMMARYGRETMWNLLQTKLADNAAKAPDGLEQAQKPWREALLLYNELLAENACCSLAELRIGGGELLAIGFSGRAVGQAKQRLLDEVASERLANEHGALVRRAERLYRSGWRGETDGRE
;
A
#
# COMPACT_ATOMS: atom_id res chain seq x y z
N VAL A 1 -16.15 -18.12 13.46
CA VAL A 1 -15.59 -18.97 14.52
C VAL A 1 -15.50 -20.38 13.98
N GLY A 2 -14.35 -21.08 14.20
CA GLY A 2 -14.16 -22.48 13.81
C GLY A 2 -13.97 -22.72 12.31
N PHE A 3 -13.69 -21.70 11.50
CA PHE A 3 -13.39 -21.86 10.08
C PHE A 3 -11.92 -22.23 9.90
N ASP A 4 -11.64 -23.53 9.71
CA ASP A 4 -10.30 -24.07 9.48
C ASP A 4 -9.78 -23.62 8.10
N GLN A 5 -8.60 -23.03 8.09
CA GLN A 5 -7.98 -22.50 6.87
C GLN A 5 -7.38 -23.60 5.98
N ARG A 6 -7.15 -24.82 6.52
CA ARG A 6 -6.53 -25.96 5.83
C ARG A 6 -5.26 -25.59 5.06
N ASN A 7 -4.45 -24.72 5.67
CA ASN A 7 -3.24 -24.19 5.04
C ASN A 7 -2.08 -24.31 6.05
N PRO A 8 -0.92 -24.91 5.67
CA PRO A 8 0.19 -25.15 6.58
C PRO A 8 0.82 -23.86 7.17
N HIS A 9 0.57 -22.70 6.54
CA HIS A 9 1.03 -21.42 7.06
C HIS A 9 0.13 -20.84 8.16
N HIS A 10 -1.02 -21.47 8.46
CA HIS A 10 -1.99 -21.02 9.46
C HIS A 10 -2.29 -22.14 10.45
N CYS A 11 -1.83 -21.96 11.69
CA CYS A 11 -2.12 -22.91 12.78
C CYS A 11 -3.43 -22.59 13.53
N TYR A 12 -4.07 -21.46 13.20
CA TYR A 12 -5.30 -20.99 13.85
C TYR A 12 -6.46 -20.94 12.85
N ASP A 13 -7.69 -21.04 13.34
CA ASP A 13 -8.85 -20.72 12.52
C ASP A 13 -8.89 -19.22 12.17
N VAL A 14 -9.74 -18.82 11.21
CA VAL A 14 -9.81 -17.41 10.76
C VAL A 14 -10.11 -16.47 11.91
N TRP A 15 -10.98 -16.86 12.87
CA TRP A 15 -11.35 -16.00 13.99
C TRP A 15 -10.20 -15.83 14.99
N GLU A 16 -9.56 -16.93 15.38
CA GLU A 16 -8.45 -16.87 16.32
C GLU A 16 -7.27 -16.09 15.73
N HIS A 17 -6.95 -16.32 14.43
CA HIS A 17 -5.97 -15.52 13.70
C HIS A 17 -6.33 -14.03 13.76
N THR A 18 -7.57 -13.68 13.40
CA THR A 18 -8.05 -12.28 13.42
C THR A 18 -7.93 -11.66 14.82
N ALA A 19 -8.35 -12.37 15.87
CA ALA A 19 -8.27 -11.86 17.24
C ALA A 19 -6.81 -11.59 17.68
N ARG A 20 -5.89 -12.49 17.32
CA ARG A 20 -4.45 -12.34 17.59
C ARG A 20 -3.86 -11.16 16.81
N ALA A 21 -4.23 -11.01 15.54
CA ALA A 21 -3.79 -9.91 14.69
C ALA A 21 -4.26 -8.54 15.21
N VAL A 22 -5.51 -8.45 15.68
CA VAL A 22 -6.03 -7.25 16.38
C VAL A 22 -5.24 -6.96 17.65
N GLY A 23 -4.90 -8.00 18.44
CA GLY A 23 -4.11 -7.87 19.66
C GLY A 23 -2.68 -7.41 19.40
N ALA A 24 -2.06 -7.87 18.32
CA ALA A 24 -0.70 -7.53 17.91
C ALA A 24 -0.59 -6.15 17.26
N ALA A 25 -1.68 -5.63 16.70
CA ALA A 25 -1.69 -4.32 16.06
C ALA A 25 -1.54 -3.18 17.08
N PRO A 26 -0.81 -2.09 16.72
CA PRO A 26 -0.77 -0.88 17.53
C PRO A 26 -2.19 -0.40 17.90
N PRO A 27 -2.38 0.24 19.07
CA PRO A 27 -3.71 0.56 19.61
C PRO A 27 -4.34 1.78 18.94
N THR A 28 -4.33 1.85 17.61
CA THR A 28 -5.05 2.85 16.84
C THR A 28 -6.35 2.28 16.29
N ARG A 29 -7.38 3.12 16.18
CA ARG A 29 -8.68 2.68 15.68
C ARG A 29 -8.57 2.13 14.24
N VAL A 30 -7.83 2.81 13.37
CA VAL A 30 -7.65 2.39 11.96
C VAL A 30 -7.02 1.01 11.90
N LEU A 31 -5.88 0.79 12.57
CA LEU A 31 -5.15 -0.48 12.50
C LEU A 31 -5.96 -1.64 13.08
N ARG A 32 -6.59 -1.46 14.24
CA ARG A 32 -7.38 -2.54 14.86
C ARG A 32 -8.63 -2.89 14.08
N TRP A 33 -9.32 -1.90 13.50
CA TRP A 33 -10.45 -2.17 12.61
C TRP A 33 -9.99 -2.81 11.30
N THR A 34 -8.87 -2.38 10.73
CA THR A 34 -8.30 -3.05 9.55
C THR A 34 -8.03 -4.52 9.85
N MET A 35 -7.33 -4.82 10.97
CA MET A 35 -7.04 -6.21 11.33
C MET A 35 -8.30 -7.03 11.66
N LEU A 36 -9.35 -6.40 12.21
CA LEU A 36 -10.62 -7.10 12.46
C LEU A 36 -11.34 -7.47 11.15
N LEU A 37 -11.17 -6.68 10.10
CA LEU A 37 -11.96 -6.80 8.87
C LEU A 37 -11.18 -7.43 7.70
N HIS A 38 -9.84 -7.57 7.78
CA HIS A 38 -9.00 -7.95 6.64
C HIS A 38 -9.31 -9.34 6.05
N ASP A 39 -9.72 -10.29 6.88
CA ASP A 39 -9.92 -11.69 6.53
C ASP A 39 -11.40 -12.12 6.46
N LEU A 40 -12.35 -11.19 6.54
CA LEU A 40 -13.78 -11.50 6.51
C LEU A 40 -14.21 -12.26 5.27
N GLY A 41 -13.57 -12.01 4.14
CA GLY A 41 -13.87 -12.65 2.85
C GLY A 41 -13.35 -14.08 2.73
N LYS A 42 -12.45 -14.56 3.58
CA LYS A 42 -11.86 -15.90 3.49
C LYS A 42 -12.90 -17.03 3.38
N PRO A 43 -13.92 -17.09 4.25
CA PRO A 43 -14.92 -18.16 4.13
C PRO A 43 -15.68 -18.15 2.81
N LYS A 44 -15.92 -16.96 2.23
CA LYS A 44 -16.64 -16.77 0.97
C LYS A 44 -15.78 -17.17 -0.26
N CYS A 45 -14.48 -17.04 -0.14
CA CYS A 45 -13.52 -17.28 -1.22
C CYS A 45 -12.77 -18.61 -1.07
N PHE A 46 -13.16 -19.47 -0.14
CA PHE A 46 -12.47 -20.73 0.14
C PHE A 46 -12.57 -21.69 -1.06
N THR A 47 -11.43 -22.18 -1.48
CA THR A 47 -11.30 -23.28 -2.42
C THR A 47 -10.26 -24.27 -1.89
N GLN A 48 -10.27 -25.51 -2.37
CA GLN A 48 -9.32 -26.52 -1.95
C GLN A 48 -8.71 -27.20 -3.18
N ASP A 49 -7.40 -27.37 -3.17
CA ASP A 49 -6.70 -28.06 -4.26
C ASP A 49 -6.74 -29.59 -4.09
N ALA A 50 -6.16 -30.33 -5.04
CA ALA A 50 -6.13 -31.80 -5.05
C ALA A 50 -5.32 -32.38 -3.86
N ASN A 51 -4.47 -31.59 -3.20
CA ASN A 51 -3.69 -32.00 -2.03
C ASN A 51 -4.40 -31.68 -0.70
N GLY A 52 -5.60 -31.12 -0.78
CA GLY A 52 -6.37 -30.73 0.40
C GLY A 52 -5.96 -29.37 1.00
N ILE A 53 -5.13 -28.60 0.31
CA ILE A 53 -4.68 -27.27 0.79
C ILE A 53 -5.73 -26.22 0.46
N GLY A 54 -6.07 -25.39 1.45
CA GLY A 54 -7.03 -24.30 1.32
C GLY A 54 -6.41 -23.06 0.65
N HIS A 55 -7.16 -22.46 -0.26
CA HIS A 55 -6.83 -21.21 -0.96
C HIS A 55 -7.98 -20.21 -0.84
N PHE A 56 -7.64 -18.90 -0.87
CA PHE A 56 -8.58 -17.81 -0.62
C PHE A 56 -8.46 -16.71 -1.68
N TYR A 57 -8.37 -17.08 -2.95
CA TYR A 57 -8.19 -16.11 -4.04
C TYR A 57 -9.31 -15.06 -4.05
N GLY A 58 -8.92 -13.78 -4.05
CA GLY A 58 -9.87 -12.66 -4.06
C GLY A 58 -10.49 -12.33 -2.69
N HIS A 59 -10.06 -12.97 -1.59
CA HIS A 59 -10.62 -12.71 -0.27
C HIS A 59 -10.45 -11.26 0.18
N THR A 60 -9.39 -10.57 -0.22
CA THR A 60 -9.13 -9.18 0.17
C THR A 60 -10.18 -8.24 -0.43
N ALA A 61 -10.52 -8.43 -1.72
CA ALA A 61 -11.60 -7.67 -2.35
C ALA A 61 -12.95 -7.95 -1.67
N ALA A 62 -13.26 -9.24 -1.42
CA ALA A 62 -14.46 -9.63 -0.71
C ALA A 62 -14.50 -9.08 0.73
N SER A 63 -13.36 -9.05 1.43
CA SER A 63 -13.24 -8.43 2.76
C SER A 63 -13.50 -6.93 2.71
N ALA A 64 -12.98 -6.24 1.71
CA ALA A 64 -13.19 -4.80 1.53
C ALA A 64 -14.67 -4.47 1.29
N GLU A 65 -15.38 -5.24 0.43
CA GLU A 65 -16.82 -5.08 0.21
C GLU A 65 -17.61 -5.30 1.51
N MET A 66 -17.35 -6.40 2.22
CA MET A 66 -18.02 -6.69 3.50
C MET A 66 -17.71 -5.63 4.57
N ALA A 67 -16.48 -5.10 4.60
CA ALA A 67 -16.08 -4.04 5.50
C ALA A 67 -16.85 -2.74 5.23
N GLU A 68 -17.09 -2.38 3.97
CA GLU A 68 -17.92 -1.21 3.59
C GLU A 68 -19.34 -1.32 4.15
N GLU A 69 -19.98 -2.48 3.98
CA GLU A 69 -21.33 -2.71 4.47
C GLU A 69 -21.38 -2.62 6.02
N ILE A 70 -20.38 -3.19 6.69
CA ILE A 70 -20.28 -3.17 8.16
C ILE A 70 -20.05 -1.74 8.66
N MET A 71 -19.12 -1.01 8.08
CA MET A 71 -18.79 0.35 8.47
C MET A 71 -19.98 1.30 8.26
N ALA A 72 -20.70 1.14 7.13
CA ALA A 72 -21.91 1.91 6.85
C ALA A 72 -23.02 1.60 7.87
N ARG A 73 -23.29 0.31 8.14
CA ARG A 73 -24.30 -0.12 9.11
C ARG A 73 -23.99 0.36 10.53
N LEU A 74 -22.73 0.34 10.94
CA LEU A 74 -22.27 0.78 12.25
C LEU A 74 -22.05 2.29 12.33
N ARG A 75 -22.31 3.03 11.24
CA ARG A 75 -22.15 4.49 11.16
C ARG A 75 -20.78 4.97 11.59
N PHE A 76 -19.75 4.37 11.01
CA PHE A 76 -18.39 4.82 11.27
C PHE A 76 -18.21 6.29 10.90
N GLU A 77 -17.41 7.00 11.69
CA GLU A 77 -16.89 8.31 11.33
C GLU A 77 -16.21 8.23 9.95
N HIS A 78 -16.45 9.24 9.11
CA HIS A 78 -15.94 9.29 7.74
C HIS A 78 -14.41 9.09 7.65
N ALA A 79 -13.68 9.80 8.51
CA ALA A 79 -12.21 9.69 8.54
C ALA A 79 -11.73 8.27 8.91
N LEU A 80 -12.39 7.61 9.89
CA LEU A 80 -12.07 6.24 10.25
C LEU A 80 -12.38 5.28 9.11
N ALA A 81 -13.54 5.39 8.48
CA ALA A 81 -13.93 4.54 7.35
C ALA A 81 -12.96 4.71 6.16
N GLN A 82 -12.56 5.95 5.84
CA GLN A 82 -11.56 6.20 4.81
C GLN A 82 -10.20 5.57 5.14
N GLY A 83 -9.72 5.71 6.38
CA GLY A 83 -8.46 5.12 6.81
C GLY A 83 -8.47 3.59 6.71
N VAL A 84 -9.54 2.93 7.19
CA VAL A 84 -9.69 1.47 7.10
C VAL A 84 -9.77 1.02 5.63
N ARG A 85 -10.55 1.72 4.80
CA ARG A 85 -10.65 1.44 3.36
C ARG A 85 -9.31 1.54 2.65
N ALA A 86 -8.54 2.59 2.91
CA ALA A 86 -7.21 2.78 2.34
C ALA A 86 -6.27 1.63 2.72
N GLN A 87 -6.35 1.14 3.96
CA GLN A 87 -5.54 0.00 4.41
C GLN A 87 -5.96 -1.30 3.75
N LEU A 88 -7.26 -1.61 3.67
CA LEU A 88 -7.74 -2.83 3.03
C LEU A 88 -7.39 -2.84 1.53
N ALA A 89 -7.43 -1.69 0.86
CA ALA A 89 -7.08 -1.57 -0.56
C ALA A 89 -5.61 -1.88 -0.87
N CYS A 90 -4.69 -1.65 0.08
CA CYS A 90 -3.26 -1.95 -0.10
C CYS A 90 -2.78 -3.16 0.72
N PHE A 91 -3.68 -3.87 1.40
CA PHE A 91 -3.30 -4.93 2.34
C PHE A 91 -2.49 -6.06 1.69
N ASP A 92 -2.81 -6.45 0.46
CA ASP A 92 -2.10 -7.52 -0.27
C ASP A 92 -0.83 -7.06 -0.98
N GLU A 93 -0.50 -5.77 -0.92
CA GLU A 93 0.72 -5.28 -1.56
C GLU A 93 1.95 -6.02 -1.02
N MET A 94 2.77 -6.50 -1.96
CA MET A 94 4.05 -7.16 -1.70
C MET A 94 5.14 -6.39 -2.44
N PHE A 95 6.21 -6.09 -1.75
CA PHE A 95 7.37 -5.39 -2.32
C PHE A 95 8.65 -5.82 -1.59
N PRO A 96 9.79 -5.79 -2.26
CA PRO A 96 11.06 -6.10 -1.61
C PRO A 96 11.42 -4.99 -0.59
N PRO A 97 12.14 -5.34 0.50
CA PRO A 97 12.65 -4.36 1.47
C PRO A 97 13.86 -3.61 0.89
N GLU A 98 13.64 -2.91 -0.20
CA GLU A 98 14.61 -2.09 -0.91
C GLU A 98 14.16 -0.63 -0.86
N ARG A 99 15.14 0.29 -0.69
CA ARG A 99 14.87 1.71 -0.51
C ARG A 99 13.94 2.29 -1.59
N ALA A 100 14.26 2.05 -2.87
CA ALA A 100 13.44 2.54 -3.98
C ALA A 100 12.03 1.92 -4.00
N ALA A 101 11.86 0.66 -3.55
CA ALA A 101 10.54 0.03 -3.45
C ALA A 101 9.70 0.67 -2.34
N VAL A 102 10.29 0.84 -1.15
CA VAL A 102 9.63 1.53 -0.02
C VAL A 102 9.27 2.97 -0.38
N HIS A 103 10.18 3.71 -1.03
CA HIS A 103 9.93 5.09 -1.45
C HIS A 103 8.77 5.18 -2.45
N ARG A 104 8.71 4.28 -3.46
CA ARG A 104 7.55 4.20 -4.39
C ARG A 104 6.23 3.93 -3.68
N MET A 105 6.24 3.03 -2.68
CA MET A 105 5.04 2.75 -1.88
C MET A 105 4.60 3.98 -1.08
N MET A 106 5.56 4.73 -0.48
CA MET A 106 5.27 6.00 0.19
C MET A 106 4.71 7.05 -0.77
N ALA A 107 5.25 7.14 -1.99
CA ALA A 107 4.74 8.07 -3.01
C ALA A 107 3.35 7.69 -3.54
N ARG A 108 3.05 6.39 -3.61
CA ARG A 108 1.76 5.87 -4.10
C ARG A 108 0.63 6.01 -3.07
N TYR A 109 0.90 5.66 -1.82
CA TYR A 109 -0.12 5.55 -0.78
C TYR A 109 -0.08 6.68 0.27
N GLY A 110 0.99 7.47 0.26
CA GLY A 110 1.26 8.46 1.29
C GLY A 110 1.95 7.85 2.53
N ARG A 111 2.59 8.72 3.31
CA ARG A 111 3.40 8.30 4.47
C ARG A 111 2.58 7.55 5.51
N GLU A 112 1.41 8.08 5.88
CA GLU A 112 0.57 7.48 6.92
C GLU A 112 0.06 6.10 6.52
N THR A 113 -0.48 5.95 5.29
CA THR A 113 -0.98 4.67 4.79
C THR A 113 0.15 3.64 4.70
N MET A 114 1.34 4.05 4.25
CA MET A 114 2.50 3.18 4.18
C MET A 114 2.97 2.71 5.56
N TRP A 115 3.03 3.60 6.54
CA TRP A 115 3.35 3.23 7.92
C TRP A 115 2.34 2.22 8.47
N ASN A 116 1.05 2.51 8.30
CA ASN A 116 -0.03 1.63 8.70
C ASN A 116 0.07 0.25 8.04
N LEU A 117 0.40 0.20 6.73
CA LEU A 117 0.60 -1.06 6.01
C LEU A 117 1.72 -1.90 6.64
N LEU A 118 2.86 -1.30 6.94
CA LEU A 118 3.96 -2.00 7.60
C LEU A 118 3.54 -2.55 8.97
N GLN A 119 2.78 -1.79 9.76
CA GLN A 119 2.27 -2.24 11.05
C GLN A 119 1.26 -3.38 10.91
N THR A 120 0.36 -3.33 9.92
CA THR A 120 -0.61 -4.41 9.68
C THR A 120 0.08 -5.69 9.20
N LYS A 121 1.12 -5.59 8.35
CA LYS A 121 1.92 -6.76 7.93
C LYS A 121 2.65 -7.41 9.10
N LEU A 122 3.22 -6.63 10.00
CA LEU A 122 3.86 -7.14 11.21
C LEU A 122 2.85 -7.82 12.15
N ALA A 123 1.66 -7.23 12.33
CA ALA A 123 0.60 -7.76 13.18
C ALA A 123 0.00 -9.06 12.59
N ASP A 124 -0.26 -9.09 11.29
CA ASP A 124 -0.75 -10.27 10.57
C ASP A 124 0.24 -11.45 10.70
N ASN A 125 1.54 -11.20 10.51
CA ASN A 125 2.55 -12.23 10.67
C ASN A 125 2.67 -12.69 12.13
N ALA A 126 2.53 -11.80 13.11
CA ALA A 126 2.53 -12.17 14.53
C ALA A 126 1.36 -13.07 14.93
N ALA A 127 0.29 -13.06 14.14
CA ALA A 127 -0.91 -13.88 14.34
C ALA A 127 -0.88 -15.24 13.62
N LYS A 128 0.18 -15.53 12.88
CA LYS A 128 0.42 -16.83 12.20
C LYS A 128 1.13 -17.82 13.13
N ALA A 129 1.57 -18.94 12.58
CA ALA A 129 2.30 -19.93 13.36
C ALA A 129 3.56 -19.31 14.03
N PRO A 130 3.87 -19.67 15.29
CA PRO A 130 5.08 -19.18 15.96
C PRO A 130 6.37 -19.59 15.23
N ASP A 131 6.36 -20.77 14.62
CA ASP A 131 7.48 -21.30 13.87
C ASP A 131 7.68 -20.46 12.58
N GLY A 132 8.86 -19.88 12.42
CA GLY A 132 9.18 -19.03 11.26
C GLY A 132 8.73 -17.56 11.38
N LEU A 133 8.19 -17.14 12.52
CA LEU A 133 7.75 -15.76 12.74
C LEU A 133 8.84 -14.73 12.43
N GLU A 134 10.06 -14.96 12.89
CA GLU A 134 11.17 -14.05 12.67
C GLU A 134 11.47 -13.89 11.17
N GLN A 135 11.49 -15.00 10.43
CA GLN A 135 11.72 -15.01 8.99
C GLN A 135 10.58 -14.28 8.24
N ALA A 136 9.33 -14.49 8.67
CA ALA A 136 8.17 -13.83 8.06
C ALA A 136 8.12 -12.33 8.34
N GLN A 137 8.58 -11.88 9.49
CA GLN A 137 8.60 -10.46 9.86
C GLN A 137 9.84 -9.71 9.38
N LYS A 138 10.94 -10.40 9.10
CA LYS A 138 12.22 -9.79 8.72
C LYS A 138 12.08 -8.77 7.59
N PRO A 139 11.48 -9.08 6.41
CA PRO A 139 11.37 -8.12 5.31
C PRO A 139 10.55 -6.88 5.69
N TRP A 140 9.54 -7.03 6.52
CA TRP A 140 8.70 -5.91 6.97
C TRP A 140 9.41 -5.01 7.98
N ARG A 141 10.25 -5.58 8.85
CA ARG A 141 11.11 -4.81 9.77
C ARG A 141 12.18 -4.05 8.99
N GLU A 142 12.81 -4.67 8.00
CA GLU A 142 13.77 -4.01 7.11
C GLU A 142 13.11 -2.86 6.33
N ALA A 143 11.91 -3.09 5.78
CA ALA A 143 11.14 -2.04 5.11
C ALA A 143 10.76 -0.88 6.07
N LEU A 144 10.46 -1.18 7.33
CA LEU A 144 10.17 -0.15 8.35
C LEU A 144 11.42 0.69 8.69
N LEU A 145 12.60 0.10 8.72
CA LEU A 145 13.85 0.85 8.89
C LEU A 145 14.07 1.82 7.72
N LEU A 146 13.94 1.33 6.49
CA LEU A 146 14.05 2.16 5.28
C LEU A 146 12.99 3.27 5.23
N TYR A 147 11.76 2.97 5.65
CA TYR A 147 10.70 3.98 5.78
C TYR A 147 11.11 5.11 6.75
N ASN A 148 11.68 4.77 7.91
CA ASN A 148 12.13 5.76 8.90
C ASN A 148 13.31 6.60 8.38
N GLU A 149 14.24 5.99 7.64
CA GLU A 149 15.34 6.71 6.98
C GLU A 149 14.80 7.71 5.96
N LEU A 150 13.88 7.29 5.08
CA LEU A 150 13.23 8.17 4.09
C LEU A 150 12.47 9.32 4.74
N LEU A 151 11.82 9.08 5.90
CA LEU A 151 11.19 10.14 6.68
C LEU A 151 12.21 11.14 7.24
N ALA A 152 13.29 10.65 7.83
CA ALA A 152 14.34 11.49 8.43
C ALA A 152 15.00 12.38 7.36
N GLU A 153 15.15 11.89 6.14
CA GLU A 153 15.68 12.64 4.99
C GLU A 153 14.66 13.58 4.33
N ASN A 154 13.40 13.57 4.78
CA ASN A 154 12.30 14.29 4.12
C ASN A 154 12.17 13.91 2.62
N ALA A 155 12.28 12.64 2.30
CA ALA A 155 12.15 12.13 0.94
C ALA A 155 10.83 12.59 0.29
N CYS A 156 10.89 12.97 -0.98
CA CYS A 156 9.74 13.48 -1.73
C CYS A 156 8.73 12.36 -2.03
N CYS A 157 7.58 12.41 -1.38
CA CYS A 157 6.53 11.39 -1.49
C CYS A 157 5.21 11.91 -2.08
N SER A 158 5.18 13.16 -2.58
CA SER A 158 3.96 13.72 -3.15
C SER A 158 4.26 14.71 -4.28
N LEU A 159 3.25 14.94 -5.14
CA LEU A 159 3.34 15.94 -6.21
C LEU A 159 3.56 17.35 -5.68
N ALA A 160 3.12 17.65 -4.47
CA ALA A 160 3.30 18.95 -3.83
C ALA A 160 4.76 19.19 -3.38
N GLU A 161 5.50 18.11 -3.08
CA GLU A 161 6.88 18.16 -2.61
C GLU A 161 7.92 18.19 -3.76
N LEU A 162 7.47 17.97 -5.00
CA LEU A 162 8.36 18.12 -6.16
C LEU A 162 8.83 19.56 -6.31
N ARG A 163 10.14 19.74 -6.47
CA ARG A 163 10.77 21.04 -6.69
C ARG A 163 10.61 21.55 -8.13
N ILE A 164 9.45 21.29 -8.75
CA ILE A 164 8.98 21.83 -10.02
C ILE A 164 7.50 22.08 -9.97
N GLY A 165 7.06 23.24 -10.41
CA GLY A 165 5.66 23.65 -10.45
C GLY A 165 4.97 23.35 -11.78
N GLY A 166 3.62 23.38 -11.76
CA GLY A 166 2.83 23.26 -12.99
C GLY A 166 3.09 24.38 -14.00
N GLY A 167 3.34 25.61 -13.50
CA GLY A 167 3.68 26.76 -14.36
C GLY A 167 4.95 26.56 -15.19
N GLU A 168 5.96 25.92 -14.62
CA GLU A 168 7.20 25.61 -15.32
C GLU A 168 6.99 24.53 -16.40
N LEU A 169 6.16 23.52 -16.11
CA LEU A 169 5.78 22.53 -17.11
C LEU A 169 4.96 23.12 -18.24
N LEU A 170 4.09 24.08 -17.95
CA LEU A 170 3.38 24.86 -18.98
C LEU A 170 4.38 25.66 -19.84
N ALA A 171 5.37 26.30 -19.24
CA ALA A 171 6.42 27.06 -19.96
C ALA A 171 7.29 26.15 -20.85
N ILE A 172 7.52 24.90 -20.47
CA ILE A 172 8.20 23.87 -21.28
C ILE A 172 7.35 23.46 -22.50
N GLY A 173 6.01 23.59 -22.41
CA GLY A 173 5.07 23.30 -23.49
C GLY A 173 4.04 22.20 -23.18
N PHE A 174 4.06 21.61 -21.99
CA PHE A 174 2.99 20.69 -21.57
C PHE A 174 1.68 21.46 -21.40
N SER A 175 0.55 20.81 -21.64
CA SER A 175 -0.77 21.45 -21.49
C SER A 175 -1.82 20.46 -20.97
N GLY A 176 -2.89 20.99 -20.38
CA GLY A 176 -4.00 20.19 -19.90
C GLY A 176 -3.59 19.05 -18.97
N ARG A 177 -4.06 17.83 -19.24
CA ARG A 177 -3.76 16.63 -18.43
C ARG A 177 -2.29 16.25 -18.45
N ALA A 178 -1.54 16.57 -19.52
CA ALA A 178 -0.14 16.23 -19.64
C ALA A 178 0.74 16.88 -18.55
N VAL A 179 0.34 18.03 -18.00
CA VAL A 179 1.04 18.65 -16.86
C VAL A 179 1.00 17.76 -15.63
N GLY A 180 -0.18 17.25 -15.27
CA GLY A 180 -0.34 16.34 -14.13
C GLY A 180 0.40 15.02 -14.34
N GLN A 181 0.31 14.45 -15.53
CA GLN A 181 0.99 13.22 -15.89
C GLN A 181 2.51 13.37 -15.90
N ALA A 182 3.04 14.52 -16.36
CA ALA A 182 4.45 14.83 -16.30
C ALA A 182 4.93 14.92 -14.84
N LYS A 183 4.17 15.58 -13.97
CA LYS A 183 4.47 15.62 -12.52
C LYS A 183 4.47 14.21 -11.92
N GLN A 184 3.49 13.38 -12.24
CA GLN A 184 3.43 12.02 -11.74
C GLN A 184 4.66 11.21 -12.19
N ARG A 185 5.01 11.29 -13.46
CA ARG A 185 6.20 10.61 -14.00
C ARG A 185 7.49 11.07 -13.33
N LEU A 186 7.63 12.36 -13.08
CA LEU A 186 8.80 12.90 -12.36
C LEU A 186 8.83 12.37 -10.91
N LEU A 187 7.70 12.32 -10.23
CA LEU A 187 7.59 11.75 -8.89
C LEU A 187 7.98 10.25 -8.87
N ASP A 188 7.52 9.48 -9.85
CA ASP A 188 7.84 8.05 -9.97
C ASP A 188 9.34 7.83 -10.21
N GLU A 189 10.00 8.72 -10.99
CA GLU A 189 11.44 8.68 -11.22
C GLU A 189 12.22 9.08 -9.96
N VAL A 190 11.75 10.05 -9.20
CA VAL A 190 12.33 10.47 -7.90
C VAL A 190 12.16 9.34 -6.87
N ALA A 191 10.96 8.79 -6.73
CA ALA A 191 10.69 7.71 -5.80
C ALA A 191 11.41 6.39 -6.17
N SER A 192 11.80 6.25 -7.43
CA SER A 192 12.65 5.14 -7.89
C SER A 192 14.15 5.43 -7.79
N GLU A 193 14.54 6.54 -7.18
CA GLU A 193 15.93 6.99 -7.00
C GLU A 193 16.72 7.18 -8.33
N ARG A 194 15.99 7.33 -9.44
CA ARG A 194 16.56 7.58 -10.78
C ARG A 194 16.72 9.05 -11.10
N LEU A 195 16.12 9.93 -10.30
CA LEU A 195 16.10 11.38 -10.47
C LEU A 195 16.18 12.07 -9.12
N ALA A 196 17.07 13.02 -8.95
CA ALA A 196 17.10 13.85 -7.75
C ALA A 196 15.91 14.83 -7.74
N ASN A 197 15.27 15.01 -6.55
CA ASN A 197 14.28 16.07 -6.38
C ASN A 197 14.93 17.44 -6.26
N GLU A 198 15.65 17.84 -7.30
CA GLU A 198 16.29 19.14 -7.43
C GLU A 198 15.69 19.87 -8.62
N HIS A 199 15.38 21.16 -8.45
CA HIS A 199 14.74 21.98 -9.47
C HIS A 199 15.39 21.83 -10.86
N GLY A 200 16.71 22.04 -10.97
CA GLY A 200 17.41 21.95 -12.24
C GLY A 200 17.41 20.55 -12.88
N ALA A 201 17.44 19.49 -12.05
CA ALA A 201 17.37 18.11 -12.54
C ALA A 201 15.97 17.78 -13.08
N LEU A 202 14.93 18.23 -12.37
CA LEU A 202 13.52 18.03 -12.75
C LEU A 202 13.19 18.81 -14.04
N VAL A 203 13.63 20.07 -14.17
CA VAL A 203 13.42 20.88 -15.39
C VAL A 203 14.08 20.20 -16.58
N ARG A 204 15.37 19.86 -16.50
CA ARG A 204 16.08 19.16 -17.59
C ARG A 204 15.41 17.84 -17.98
N ARG A 205 14.86 17.11 -16.99
CA ARG A 205 14.16 15.86 -17.26
C ARG A 205 12.83 16.11 -17.96
N ALA A 206 12.05 17.09 -17.52
CA ALA A 206 10.80 17.51 -18.14
C ALA A 206 11.00 17.97 -19.60
N GLU A 207 12.01 18.78 -19.85
CA GLU A 207 12.36 19.20 -21.22
C GLU A 207 12.71 18.01 -22.12
N ARG A 208 13.48 17.03 -21.63
CA ARG A 208 13.79 15.82 -22.40
C ARG A 208 12.54 15.02 -22.71
N LEU A 209 11.62 14.86 -21.75
CA LEU A 209 10.32 14.22 -21.98
C LEU A 209 9.54 14.94 -23.06
N TYR A 210 9.46 16.27 -23.01
CA TYR A 210 8.76 17.06 -24.01
C TYR A 210 9.37 16.93 -25.40
N ARG A 211 10.71 17.04 -25.54
CA ARG A 211 11.46 16.90 -26.81
C ARG A 211 11.35 15.50 -27.43
N SER A 212 11.20 14.46 -26.61
CA SER A 212 10.98 13.09 -27.10
C SER A 212 9.58 12.87 -27.70
N GLY A 213 8.74 13.89 -27.73
CA GLY A 213 7.36 13.78 -28.22
C GLY A 213 6.36 13.28 -27.19
N TRP A 214 6.80 12.99 -25.96
CA TRP A 214 5.88 12.56 -24.91
C TRP A 214 4.94 13.73 -24.52
N ARG A 215 3.63 13.50 -24.62
CA ARG A 215 2.58 14.50 -24.34
C ARG A 215 1.58 14.00 -23.29
N GLY A 216 1.97 13.02 -22.51
CA GLY A 216 1.10 12.29 -21.60
C GLY A 216 0.64 10.97 -22.20
N GLU A 217 0.19 10.06 -21.32
CA GLU A 217 -0.45 8.81 -21.73
C GLU A 217 -1.85 9.12 -22.20
N THR A 218 -2.22 8.63 -23.36
CA THR A 218 -3.62 8.62 -23.80
C THR A 218 -4.32 7.52 -23.01
N ASP A 219 -5.45 7.85 -22.35
CA ASP A 219 -6.32 6.84 -21.76
C ASP A 219 -6.68 5.84 -22.85
N GLY A 220 -6.08 4.66 -22.81
CA GLY A 220 -6.46 3.52 -23.63
C GLY A 220 -7.83 2.99 -23.17
N ARG A 221 -8.87 3.75 -23.44
CA ARG A 221 -10.25 3.29 -23.46
C ARG A 221 -10.69 3.25 -24.92
N GLU A 222 -10.45 2.14 -25.56
CA GLU A 222 -11.28 1.63 -26.64
C GLU A 222 -12.14 0.49 -26.10
#